data_f9aef8065a83b14ad39f266504d28d04
#
_entry.id   f9aef8065a83b14ad39f266504d28d04
#
_cell.length_a   1.000
_cell.length_b   1.000
_cell.length_c   1.000
_cell.angle_alpha   90.00
_cell.angle_beta   90.00
_cell.angle_gamma   90.00
#
_symmetry.space_group_name_H-M   'P 1'
#
loop_
_entity.id
_entity.type
_entity.pdbx_description
1 polymer ?
#
loop_
_entity_poly.entity_id
_entity_poly.type
_entity_poly.pdbx_seq_one_letter_code
_entity_poly.pdbx_strand_id
1 'polypeptide(L)'
;MENRSTHSVIPDGELRCVWMDAGIAEFKLCDQEFRCENCAFNMNVHQQGSEHASQHARHETQPSNGNKGLTAETLFQSVLKKRLDHLRNVDIPQDRMYSHGQFWMQQHEPGSYRIGINHILANFFQPILSIVISKAPTTIHRHDPFCWIVLPGGSITLRSPIEATITQFNPALQQKPNLLSDAPFTDGWIMEITAKSKGVNSFTSSTNSSRLAKRTLHTVEHIFKQTFQHLQPTAGTTLFDGGVSMNTIEGILGPAIYTEVVNRITHFPS
;
A
#
# COMPACT_ATOMS: atom_id res chain seq x y z
N MET A 1 -22.57 -17.65 -29.30
CA MET A 1 -21.61 -17.06 -28.29
C MET A 1 -21.28 -15.67 -28.77
N GLU A 2 -22.05 -14.69 -28.32
CA GLU A 2 -21.91 -13.31 -28.75
C GLU A 2 -20.73 -12.65 -28.01
N ASN A 3 -19.79 -12.22 -28.81
CA ASN A 3 -18.63 -11.45 -28.40
C ASN A 3 -19.11 -10.04 -28.02
N ARG A 4 -19.36 -9.77 -26.74
CA ARG A 4 -19.62 -8.41 -26.25
C ARG A 4 -18.31 -7.64 -26.31
N SER A 5 -18.05 -7.01 -27.45
CA SER A 5 -17.08 -5.92 -27.54
C SER A 5 -17.57 -4.78 -26.65
N THR A 6 -16.98 -4.64 -25.49
CA THR A 6 -17.16 -3.47 -24.63
C THR A 6 -16.55 -2.27 -25.36
N HIS A 7 -17.40 -1.52 -26.10
CA HIS A 7 -17.02 -0.20 -26.56
C HIS A 7 -16.69 0.65 -25.32
N SER A 8 -15.44 0.99 -25.16
CA SER A 8 -15.02 1.95 -24.13
C SER A 8 -15.71 3.29 -24.46
N VAL A 9 -16.63 3.72 -23.60
CA VAL A 9 -17.32 5.02 -23.70
C VAL A 9 -16.35 6.20 -23.47
N ILE A 10 -15.09 5.89 -23.15
CA ILE A 10 -14.07 6.88 -22.82
C ILE A 10 -13.29 7.24 -24.06
N PRO A 11 -13.23 8.54 -24.42
CA PRO A 11 -12.44 9.02 -25.54
C PRO A 11 -10.95 8.68 -25.42
N ASP A 12 -10.30 8.44 -26.55
CA ASP A 12 -8.85 8.21 -26.58
C ASP A 12 -8.10 9.45 -26.05
N GLY A 13 -7.21 9.23 -25.10
CA GLY A 13 -6.42 10.27 -24.44
C GLY A 13 -6.96 10.76 -23.09
N GLU A 14 -8.17 10.36 -22.71
CA GLU A 14 -8.70 10.66 -21.38
C GLU A 14 -8.13 9.73 -20.30
N LEU A 15 -7.77 10.32 -19.16
CA LEU A 15 -7.23 9.58 -18.02
C LEU A 15 -8.36 8.94 -17.22
N ARG A 16 -8.36 7.62 -17.12
CA ARG A 16 -9.29 6.88 -16.28
C ARG A 16 -8.92 7.01 -14.82
N CYS A 17 -9.92 7.15 -13.96
CA CYS A 17 -9.70 7.17 -12.52
C CYS A 17 -9.26 5.80 -11.99
N VAL A 18 -8.31 5.77 -11.06
CA VAL A 18 -7.84 4.55 -10.38
C VAL A 18 -9.01 3.77 -9.76
N TRP A 19 -9.99 4.44 -9.18
CA TRP A 19 -11.17 3.83 -8.59
C TRP A 19 -12.11 3.19 -9.61
N MET A 20 -12.14 3.73 -10.83
CA MET A 20 -12.87 3.12 -11.94
C MET A 20 -12.13 1.87 -12.46
N ASP A 21 -10.82 1.94 -12.62
CA ASP A 21 -10.02 0.78 -13.04
C ASP A 21 -10.00 -0.33 -11.96
N ALA A 22 -10.15 0.02 -10.70
CA ALA A 22 -10.34 -0.91 -9.58
C ALA A 22 -11.76 -1.50 -9.50
N GLY A 23 -12.71 -1.03 -10.33
CA GLY A 23 -14.10 -1.50 -10.33
C GLY A 23 -14.95 -0.97 -9.16
N ILE A 24 -14.49 0.06 -8.46
CA ILE A 24 -15.19 0.66 -7.31
C ILE A 24 -16.09 1.82 -7.75
N ALA A 25 -15.71 2.53 -8.79
CA ALA A 25 -16.53 3.56 -9.44
C ALA A 25 -16.95 3.11 -10.83
N GLU A 26 -18.22 3.31 -11.21
CA GLU A 26 -18.73 2.91 -12.52
C GLU A 26 -18.14 3.75 -13.65
N PHE A 27 -18.09 5.09 -13.47
CA PHE A 27 -17.51 6.02 -14.41
C PHE A 27 -16.89 7.22 -13.69
N LYS A 28 -15.59 7.42 -13.88
CA LYS A 28 -14.85 8.59 -13.40
C LYS A 28 -13.60 8.80 -14.24
N LEU A 29 -13.45 10.00 -14.79
CA LEU A 29 -12.21 10.45 -15.40
C LEU A 29 -11.32 11.12 -14.36
N CYS A 30 -10.01 11.03 -14.53
CA CYS A 30 -9.05 11.65 -13.62
C CYS A 30 -8.78 13.09 -14.04
N ASP A 31 -9.14 14.03 -13.19
CA ASP A 31 -8.94 15.47 -13.34
C ASP A 31 -7.72 16.01 -12.57
N GLN A 32 -6.99 15.11 -11.88
CA GLN A 32 -5.87 15.44 -11.00
C GLN A 32 -4.52 14.85 -11.45
N GLU A 33 -4.41 14.41 -12.70
CA GLU A 33 -3.18 13.80 -13.24
C GLU A 33 -2.63 12.69 -12.30
N PHE A 34 -3.52 11.86 -11.77
CA PHE A 34 -3.22 10.80 -10.81
C PHE A 34 -2.59 11.27 -9.48
N ARG A 35 -2.76 12.54 -9.13
CA ARG A 35 -2.42 13.06 -7.79
C ARG A 35 -3.57 12.76 -6.82
N CYS A 36 -3.75 11.47 -6.49
CA CYS A 36 -4.87 10.99 -5.69
C CYS A 36 -4.89 11.60 -4.29
N GLU A 37 -3.76 11.99 -3.75
CA GLU A 37 -3.61 12.67 -2.46
C GLU A 37 -4.32 14.03 -2.40
N ASN A 38 -4.52 14.69 -3.56
CA ASN A 38 -5.19 16.00 -3.67
C ASN A 38 -6.60 15.89 -4.26
N CYS A 39 -7.09 14.67 -4.51
CA CYS A 39 -8.35 14.43 -5.19
C CYS A 39 -9.53 14.42 -4.21
N ALA A 40 -10.50 15.32 -4.40
CA ALA A 40 -11.71 15.37 -3.57
C ALA A 40 -12.52 14.06 -3.63
N PHE A 41 -12.56 13.40 -4.80
CA PHE A 41 -13.22 12.10 -4.93
C PHE A 41 -12.53 11.02 -4.10
N ASN A 42 -11.20 10.97 -4.14
CA ASN A 42 -10.43 10.06 -3.29
C ASN A 42 -10.68 10.32 -1.80
N MET A 43 -10.72 11.59 -1.37
CA MET A 43 -11.05 11.96 0.00
C MET A 43 -12.46 11.54 0.41
N ASN A 44 -13.47 11.70 -0.47
CA ASN A 44 -14.84 11.29 -0.20
C ASN A 44 -15.00 9.77 -0.08
N VAL A 45 -14.29 8.98 -0.90
CA VAL A 45 -14.28 7.51 -0.78
C VAL A 45 -13.69 7.10 0.57
N HIS A 46 -12.66 7.79 1.05
CA HIS A 46 -12.12 7.58 2.39
C HIS A 46 -13.14 7.89 3.50
N GLN A 47 -13.92 8.96 3.36
CA GLN A 47 -14.92 9.37 4.37
C GLN A 47 -16.13 8.43 4.42
N GLN A 48 -16.64 8.01 3.26
CA GLN A 48 -17.78 7.07 3.19
C GLN A 48 -17.44 5.69 3.76
N GLY A 49 -16.20 5.23 3.61
CA GLY A 49 -15.72 4.01 4.25
C GLY A 49 -15.78 4.09 5.79
N SER A 50 -15.65 5.27 6.37
CA SER A 50 -15.75 5.49 7.83
C SER A 50 -17.19 5.63 8.31
N GLU A 51 -18.12 6.18 7.49
CA GLU A 51 -19.53 6.36 7.86
C GLU A 51 -20.32 5.05 7.82
N HIS A 52 -20.05 4.14 6.87
CA HIS A 52 -20.66 2.81 6.84
C HIS A 52 -20.24 1.94 8.03
N ALA A 53 -19.03 2.10 8.54
CA ALA A 53 -18.60 1.44 9.77
C ALA A 53 -19.36 1.95 11.01
N SER A 54 -19.82 3.21 10.99
CA SER A 54 -20.51 3.86 12.13
C SER A 54 -22.01 3.55 12.17
N GLN A 55 -22.66 3.18 11.06
CA GLN A 55 -24.11 2.95 11.01
C GLN A 55 -24.55 1.55 11.47
N HIS A 56 -23.66 0.55 11.50
CA HIS A 56 -23.96 -0.77 12.01
C HIS A 56 -23.76 -0.94 13.52
N ALA A 57 -23.34 0.09 14.24
CA ALA A 57 -22.99 0.05 15.66
C ALA A 57 -24.15 0.42 16.63
N ARG A 58 -25.42 0.41 16.19
CA ARG A 58 -26.56 0.70 17.06
C ARG A 58 -27.38 -0.55 17.36
N HIS A 59 -26.84 -1.44 18.18
CA HIS A 59 -27.64 -2.38 18.96
C HIS A 59 -27.01 -2.53 20.34
N GLU A 60 -27.75 -2.07 21.33
CA GLU A 60 -27.41 -2.13 22.76
C GLU A 60 -27.31 -3.57 23.26
N THR A 61 -26.19 -3.89 23.91
CA THR A 61 -26.12 -5.00 24.87
C THR A 61 -25.31 -4.56 26.08
N GLN A 62 -25.88 -4.82 27.26
CA GLN A 62 -25.41 -4.43 28.58
C GLN A 62 -24.02 -5.01 28.92
N PRO A 63 -23.22 -4.35 29.77
CA PRO A 63 -21.89 -4.82 30.14
C PRO A 63 -21.98 -5.99 31.13
N SER A 64 -21.44 -7.13 30.75
CA SER A 64 -21.16 -8.24 31.69
C SER A 64 -19.85 -7.99 32.41
N ASN A 65 -19.93 -8.04 33.70
CA ASN A 65 -18.87 -7.87 34.70
C ASN A 65 -17.74 -8.90 34.57
N GLY A 66 -16.49 -8.44 34.65
CA GLY A 66 -15.39 -9.25 35.20
C GLY A 66 -14.40 -9.86 34.20
N ASN A 67 -13.61 -9.06 33.54
CA ASN A 67 -12.23 -9.43 33.18
C ASN A 67 -11.39 -8.14 33.21
N LYS A 68 -10.17 -8.18 33.77
CA LYS A 68 -9.20 -7.10 33.69
C LYS A 68 -8.86 -6.91 32.21
N GLY A 69 -9.69 -6.13 31.52
CA GLY A 69 -9.70 -5.99 30.07
C GLY A 69 -8.37 -5.45 29.59
N LEU A 70 -7.79 -6.12 28.62
CA LEU A 70 -6.69 -5.58 27.83
C LEU A 70 -7.13 -4.19 27.33
N THR A 71 -6.39 -3.14 27.66
CA THR A 71 -6.71 -1.81 27.14
C THR A 71 -6.51 -1.81 25.61
N ALA A 72 -7.23 -0.94 24.89
CA ALA A 72 -7.05 -0.81 23.44
C ALA A 72 -5.57 -0.55 23.08
N GLU A 73 -4.87 0.21 23.92
CA GLU A 73 -3.44 0.47 23.76
C GLU A 73 -2.59 -0.80 23.90
N THR A 74 -2.83 -1.62 24.92
CA THR A 74 -2.08 -2.88 25.15
C THR A 74 -2.30 -3.85 24.00
N LEU A 75 -3.54 -3.92 23.48
CA LEU A 75 -3.88 -4.74 22.33
C LEU A 75 -3.16 -4.24 21.08
N PHE A 76 -3.25 -2.95 20.78
CA PHE A 76 -2.56 -2.33 19.64
C PHE A 76 -1.06 -2.58 19.68
N GLN A 77 -0.42 -2.32 20.82
CA GLN A 77 1.02 -2.53 21.00
C GLN A 77 1.40 -4.02 20.79
N SER A 78 0.58 -4.94 21.26
CA SER A 78 0.81 -6.39 21.09
C SER A 78 0.73 -6.79 19.62
N VAL A 79 -0.32 -6.35 18.91
CA VAL A 79 -0.53 -6.66 17.50
C VAL A 79 0.57 -6.05 16.63
N LEU A 80 0.89 -4.76 16.85
CA LEU A 80 1.97 -4.08 16.13
C LEU A 80 3.32 -4.76 16.37
N LYS A 81 3.66 -5.06 17.61
CA LYS A 81 4.90 -5.75 17.97
C LYS A 81 5.01 -7.09 17.25
N LYS A 82 3.97 -7.93 17.32
CA LYS A 82 3.95 -9.24 16.65
C LYS A 82 4.22 -9.13 15.14
N ARG A 83 3.61 -8.15 14.48
CA ARG A 83 3.80 -7.91 13.05
C ARG A 83 5.23 -7.46 12.74
N LEU A 84 5.77 -6.52 13.51
CA LEU A 84 7.14 -6.03 13.35
C LEU A 84 8.20 -7.10 13.65
N ASP A 85 7.98 -7.94 14.67
CA ASP A 85 8.89 -9.04 15.01
C ASP A 85 8.94 -10.09 13.89
N HIS A 86 7.80 -10.39 13.26
CA HIS A 86 7.77 -11.25 12.07
C HIS A 86 8.61 -10.65 10.94
N LEU A 87 8.46 -9.36 10.66
CA LEU A 87 9.18 -8.67 9.58
C LEU A 87 10.70 -8.53 9.84
N ARG A 88 11.13 -8.52 11.12
CA ARG A 88 12.57 -8.50 11.48
C ARG A 88 13.29 -9.78 11.12
N ASN A 89 12.58 -10.89 11.04
CA ASN A 89 13.13 -12.23 10.82
C ASN A 89 13.05 -12.69 9.35
N VAL A 90 12.61 -11.82 8.44
CA VAL A 90 12.56 -12.14 7.00
C VAL A 90 13.97 -12.02 6.42
N ASP A 91 14.41 -13.08 5.72
CA ASP A 91 15.67 -13.06 5.01
C ASP A 91 15.64 -12.08 3.83
N ILE A 92 16.63 -11.20 3.80
CA ILE A 92 16.76 -10.19 2.76
C ILE A 92 17.70 -10.75 1.66
N PRO A 93 17.18 -10.92 0.42
CA PRO A 93 18.00 -11.43 -0.68
C PRO A 93 19.25 -10.59 -0.93
N GLN A 94 20.37 -11.27 -1.16
CA GLN A 94 21.68 -10.63 -1.38
C GLN A 94 22.00 -10.39 -2.86
N ASP A 95 21.19 -10.94 -3.77
CA ASP A 95 21.35 -10.91 -5.22
C ASP A 95 20.77 -9.65 -5.89
N ARG A 96 20.39 -8.64 -5.08
CA ARG A 96 19.71 -7.43 -5.56
C ARG A 96 20.16 -6.19 -4.81
N MET A 97 19.79 -5.04 -5.36
CA MET A 97 20.05 -3.72 -4.80
C MET A 97 18.78 -3.15 -4.17
N TYR A 98 18.93 -2.23 -3.23
CA TYR A 98 17.81 -1.63 -2.47
C TYR A 98 17.88 -0.12 -2.50
N SER A 99 16.72 0.54 -2.65
CA SER A 99 16.59 1.99 -2.55
C SER A 99 16.08 2.41 -1.18
N HIS A 100 16.37 3.65 -0.81
CA HIS A 100 15.77 4.27 0.38
C HIS A 100 14.25 4.38 0.28
N GLY A 101 13.71 4.48 -0.94
CA GLY A 101 12.26 4.53 -1.21
C GLY A 101 11.55 3.17 -1.17
N GLN A 102 12.11 2.18 -0.45
CA GLN A 102 11.46 0.89 -0.20
C GLN A 102 11.36 -0.06 -1.42
N PHE A 103 12.08 0.20 -2.49
CA PHE A 103 12.15 -0.67 -3.65
C PHE A 103 13.40 -1.54 -3.63
N TRP A 104 13.28 -2.74 -4.21
CA TRP A 104 14.42 -3.54 -4.61
C TRP A 104 14.52 -3.57 -6.13
N MET A 105 15.75 -3.78 -6.62
CA MET A 105 16.06 -3.91 -8.04
C MET A 105 17.02 -5.06 -8.24
N GLN A 106 16.65 -5.99 -9.12
CA GLN A 106 17.45 -7.16 -9.49
C GLN A 106 17.78 -7.11 -10.97
N GLN A 107 19.06 -7.29 -11.31
CA GLN A 107 19.46 -7.42 -12.71
C GLN A 107 18.98 -8.76 -13.24
N HIS A 108 18.25 -8.72 -14.36
CA HIS A 108 17.73 -9.91 -15.03
C HIS A 108 18.56 -10.24 -16.28
N GLU A 109 18.87 -9.21 -17.08
CA GLU A 109 19.75 -9.26 -18.23
C GLU A 109 20.66 -8.03 -18.23
N PRO A 110 21.74 -7.99 -19.05
CA PRO A 110 22.57 -6.79 -19.15
C PRO A 110 21.74 -5.55 -19.54
N GLY A 111 21.68 -4.59 -18.60
CA GLY A 111 20.90 -3.35 -18.77
C GLY A 111 19.40 -3.49 -18.51
N SER A 112 18.88 -4.68 -18.21
CA SER A 112 17.49 -4.94 -17.84
C SER A 112 17.37 -5.31 -16.36
N TYR A 113 16.36 -4.78 -15.68
CA TYR A 113 16.17 -4.94 -14.25
C TYR A 113 14.71 -5.19 -13.93
N ARG A 114 14.44 -6.06 -12.95
CA ARG A 114 13.16 -6.18 -12.26
C ARG A 114 13.13 -5.25 -11.06
N ILE A 115 12.01 -4.60 -10.85
CA ILE A 115 11.75 -3.76 -9.68
C ILE A 115 10.55 -4.31 -8.94
N GLY A 116 10.67 -4.37 -7.62
CA GLY A 116 9.57 -4.68 -6.70
C GLY A 116 9.71 -3.89 -5.40
N ILE A 117 8.78 -4.13 -4.49
CA ILE A 117 8.74 -3.48 -3.18
C ILE A 117 9.37 -4.40 -2.13
N ASN A 118 10.05 -3.83 -1.16
CA ASN A 118 10.60 -4.61 -0.06
C ASN A 118 9.48 -5.23 0.80
N HIS A 119 9.80 -6.31 1.50
CA HIS A 119 8.86 -7.10 2.29
C HIS A 119 8.19 -6.30 3.41
N ILE A 120 8.86 -5.28 3.97
CA ILE A 120 8.30 -4.49 5.08
C ILE A 120 7.11 -3.69 4.57
N LEU A 121 7.30 -2.90 3.52
CA LEU A 121 6.24 -2.07 2.97
C LEU A 121 5.14 -2.93 2.34
N ALA A 122 5.51 -3.96 1.57
CA ALA A 122 4.58 -4.89 0.95
C ALA A 122 3.64 -5.57 1.96
N ASN A 123 4.14 -5.88 3.14
CA ASN A 123 3.32 -6.46 4.21
C ASN A 123 2.23 -5.52 4.73
N PHE A 124 2.46 -4.20 4.71
CA PHE A 124 1.48 -3.20 5.13
C PHE A 124 0.46 -2.84 4.04
N PHE A 125 0.57 -3.38 2.84
CA PHE A 125 -0.46 -3.20 1.80
C PHE A 125 -1.63 -4.20 1.89
N GLN A 126 -1.79 -4.90 2.98
CA GLN A 126 -2.89 -5.85 3.17
C GLN A 126 -4.08 -5.22 3.89
N PRO A 127 -5.31 -5.65 3.52
CA PRO A 127 -5.66 -6.47 2.35
C PRO A 127 -5.65 -5.64 1.05
N ILE A 128 -5.09 -6.19 -0.03
CA ILE A 128 -5.08 -5.55 -1.34
C ILE A 128 -6.37 -5.89 -2.08
N LEU A 129 -7.15 -4.88 -2.45
CA LEU A 129 -8.36 -5.06 -3.26
C LEU A 129 -8.02 -5.12 -4.75
N SER A 130 -7.11 -4.27 -5.20
CA SER A 130 -6.70 -4.20 -6.60
C SER A 130 -5.33 -3.53 -6.73
N ILE A 131 -4.63 -3.82 -7.83
CA ILE A 131 -3.43 -3.10 -8.25
C ILE A 131 -3.69 -2.52 -9.64
N VAL A 132 -3.66 -1.20 -9.72
CA VAL A 132 -3.81 -0.45 -10.97
C VAL A 132 -2.45 -0.01 -11.45
N ILE A 133 -2.15 -0.30 -12.69
CA ILE A 133 -0.86 -0.01 -13.31
C ILE A 133 -1.08 0.93 -14.48
N SER A 134 -0.26 1.97 -14.59
CA SER A 134 -0.32 2.91 -15.71
C SER A 134 -0.08 2.19 -17.03
N LYS A 135 -0.96 2.41 -18.02
CA LYS A 135 -0.83 1.80 -19.36
C LYS A 135 0.18 2.50 -20.27
N ALA A 136 0.65 3.65 -19.89
CA ALA A 136 1.67 4.45 -20.57
C ALA A 136 2.32 5.41 -19.57
N PRO A 137 3.54 5.84 -19.73
CA PRO A 137 4.40 5.81 -20.91
C PRO A 137 5.44 4.69 -20.84
N THR A 138 6.08 4.39 -21.98
CA THR A 138 7.26 3.53 -22.02
C THR A 138 8.45 4.12 -21.25
N THR A 139 8.53 5.45 -21.15
CA THR A 139 9.55 6.15 -20.33
C THR A 139 8.91 6.74 -19.09
N ILE A 140 9.52 6.49 -17.94
CA ILE A 140 9.11 7.00 -16.64
C ILE A 140 10.26 7.80 -16.02
N HIS A 141 9.94 8.97 -15.46
CA HIS A 141 10.91 9.77 -14.71
C HIS A 141 10.88 9.45 -13.22
N ARG A 142 11.93 9.85 -12.53
CA ARG A 142 11.97 9.73 -11.08
C ARG A 142 10.82 10.51 -10.45
N HIS A 143 10.12 9.89 -9.52
CA HIS A 143 8.92 10.39 -8.82
C HIS A 143 7.62 10.41 -9.64
N ASP A 144 7.64 9.97 -10.91
CA ASP A 144 6.40 9.78 -11.65
C ASP A 144 5.56 8.66 -11.02
N PRO A 145 4.24 8.82 -10.91
CA PRO A 145 3.35 7.77 -10.46
C PRO A 145 3.25 6.69 -11.53
N PHE A 146 3.36 5.42 -11.15
CA PHE A 146 3.29 4.31 -12.09
C PHE A 146 2.37 3.17 -11.64
N CYS A 147 2.04 3.09 -10.36
CA CYS A 147 1.24 2.01 -9.80
C CYS A 147 0.43 2.53 -8.61
N TRP A 148 -0.82 2.06 -8.50
CA TRP A 148 -1.71 2.37 -7.38
C TRP A 148 -2.16 1.07 -6.74
N ILE A 149 -1.96 0.97 -5.44
CA ILE A 149 -2.44 -0.15 -4.63
C ILE A 149 -3.71 0.30 -3.95
N VAL A 150 -4.81 -0.37 -4.24
CA VAL A 150 -6.13 -0.07 -3.71
C VAL A 150 -6.38 -0.92 -2.48
N LEU A 151 -6.61 -0.27 -1.35
CA LEU A 151 -6.95 -0.86 -0.05
C LEU A 151 -8.38 -0.49 0.33
N PRO A 152 -9.01 -1.13 1.32
CA PRO A 152 -10.38 -0.80 1.75
C PRO A 152 -10.59 0.65 2.15
N GLY A 153 -9.57 1.32 2.65
CA GLY A 153 -9.63 2.72 3.11
C GLY A 153 -9.09 3.73 2.10
N GLY A 154 -8.67 3.33 0.90
CA GLY A 154 -8.14 4.26 -0.08
C GLY A 154 -7.10 3.66 -1.01
N SER A 155 -6.39 4.51 -1.75
CA SER A 155 -5.33 4.10 -2.66
C SER A 155 -3.97 4.65 -2.24
N ILE A 156 -2.93 3.86 -2.46
CA ILE A 156 -1.53 4.23 -2.24
C ILE A 156 -0.85 4.36 -3.58
N THR A 157 -0.26 5.51 -3.85
CA THR A 157 0.44 5.79 -5.10
C THR A 157 1.91 5.41 -4.98
N LEU A 158 2.37 4.49 -5.82
CA LEU A 158 3.80 4.19 -5.94
C LEU A 158 4.43 5.08 -7.01
N ARG A 159 5.55 5.70 -6.64
CA ARG A 159 6.30 6.59 -7.52
C ARG A 159 7.64 5.99 -7.90
N SER A 160 8.05 6.18 -9.15
CA SER A 160 9.29 5.60 -9.66
C SER A 160 10.51 6.07 -8.86
N PRO A 161 11.37 5.13 -8.42
CA PRO A 161 12.62 5.48 -7.75
C PRO A 161 13.70 5.99 -8.72
N ILE A 162 13.54 5.75 -10.02
CA ILE A 162 14.53 6.09 -11.05
C ILE A 162 13.88 6.56 -12.35
N GLU A 163 14.68 7.17 -13.21
CA GLU A 163 14.36 7.38 -14.63
C GLU A 163 14.71 6.10 -15.42
N ALA A 164 13.75 5.57 -16.16
CA ALA A 164 13.92 4.31 -16.90
C ALA A 164 12.90 4.17 -18.03
N THR A 165 13.13 3.23 -18.94
CA THR A 165 12.13 2.76 -19.89
C THR A 165 11.51 1.48 -19.37
N ILE A 166 10.19 1.47 -19.20
CA ILE A 166 9.43 0.28 -18.77
C ILE A 166 9.29 -0.63 -19.98
N THR A 167 9.71 -1.88 -19.84
CA THR A 167 9.58 -2.90 -20.88
C THR A 167 8.37 -3.80 -20.64
N GLN A 168 8.05 -4.07 -19.37
CA GLN A 168 6.93 -4.93 -19.01
C GLN A 168 6.45 -4.61 -17.60
N PHE A 169 5.14 -4.75 -17.36
CA PHE A 169 4.55 -4.89 -16.03
C PHE A 169 4.23 -6.35 -15.74
N ASN A 170 4.26 -6.71 -14.46
CA ASN A 170 3.93 -8.05 -14.04
C ASN A 170 2.42 -8.34 -14.22
N PRO A 171 2.03 -9.17 -15.20
CA PRO A 171 0.61 -9.43 -15.45
C PRO A 171 -0.06 -10.23 -14.33
N ALA A 172 0.72 -10.97 -13.54
CA ALA A 172 0.19 -11.79 -12.45
C ALA A 172 -0.42 -10.93 -11.32
N LEU A 173 0.08 -9.70 -11.12
CA LEU A 173 -0.43 -8.80 -10.08
C LEU A 173 -1.87 -8.34 -10.33
N GLN A 174 -2.31 -8.28 -11.58
CA GLN A 174 -3.70 -7.94 -11.92
C GLN A 174 -4.67 -9.06 -11.54
N GLN A 175 -4.23 -10.31 -11.63
CA GLN A 175 -5.04 -11.48 -11.32
C GLN A 175 -4.94 -11.88 -9.84
N LYS A 176 -3.76 -11.71 -9.26
CA LYS A 176 -3.42 -12.10 -7.88
C LYS A 176 -2.65 -10.97 -7.19
N PRO A 177 -3.34 -9.88 -6.79
CA PRO A 177 -2.69 -8.70 -6.22
C PRO A 177 -1.92 -9.01 -4.92
N ASN A 178 -2.34 -10.02 -4.16
CA ASN A 178 -1.66 -10.43 -2.93
C ASN A 178 -0.24 -10.99 -3.17
N LEU A 179 0.12 -11.36 -4.40
CA LEU A 179 1.52 -11.73 -4.70
C LEU A 179 2.51 -10.64 -4.30
N LEU A 180 2.08 -9.37 -4.34
CA LEU A 180 2.90 -8.25 -3.92
C LEU A 180 3.36 -8.37 -2.46
N SER A 181 2.50 -8.88 -1.58
CA SER A 181 2.77 -9.06 -0.15
C SER A 181 3.24 -10.47 0.20
N ASP A 182 2.72 -11.49 -0.48
CA ASP A 182 2.97 -12.88 -0.16
C ASP A 182 4.32 -13.37 -0.70
N ALA A 183 4.74 -12.82 -1.85
CA ALA A 183 5.97 -13.20 -2.53
C ALA A 183 6.75 -11.95 -3.03
N PRO A 184 7.04 -10.96 -2.16
CA PRO A 184 7.54 -9.64 -2.56
C PRO A 184 8.89 -9.69 -3.29
N PHE A 185 9.68 -10.71 -3.06
CA PHE A 185 11.00 -10.87 -3.65
C PHE A 185 11.05 -11.81 -4.86
N THR A 186 9.95 -12.47 -5.21
CA THR A 186 9.86 -13.41 -6.32
C THR A 186 8.74 -12.99 -7.26
N ASP A 187 7.56 -13.59 -7.15
CA ASP A 187 6.43 -13.37 -8.05
C ASP A 187 5.75 -12.01 -7.88
N GLY A 188 6.04 -11.31 -6.78
CA GLY A 188 5.53 -9.96 -6.47
C GLY A 188 6.35 -8.82 -7.08
N TRP A 189 7.22 -9.05 -8.08
CA TRP A 189 7.84 -7.96 -8.81
C TRP A 189 6.78 -7.11 -9.53
N ILE A 190 7.04 -5.81 -9.75
CA ILE A 190 6.03 -4.90 -10.30
C ILE A 190 6.29 -4.63 -11.78
N MET A 191 7.51 -4.27 -12.12
CA MET A 191 7.89 -3.90 -13.50
C MET A 191 9.29 -4.37 -13.86
N GLU A 192 9.48 -4.61 -15.15
CA GLU A 192 10.79 -4.72 -15.80
C GLU A 192 11.12 -3.42 -16.50
N ILE A 193 12.37 -3.02 -16.40
CA ILE A 193 12.86 -1.76 -16.95
C ILE A 193 14.19 -1.94 -17.64
N THR A 194 14.49 -1.06 -18.58
CA THR A 194 15.85 -0.77 -19.03
C THR A 194 16.28 0.59 -18.47
N ALA A 195 17.45 0.65 -17.84
CA ALA A 195 17.96 1.86 -17.22
C ALA A 195 19.44 2.11 -17.59
N LYS A 196 19.78 3.40 -17.73
CA LYS A 196 21.18 3.82 -17.87
C LYS A 196 21.88 3.75 -16.52
N SER A 197 23.19 3.50 -16.52
CA SER A 197 24.02 3.32 -15.31
C SER A 197 23.84 4.42 -14.25
N LYS A 198 23.59 5.68 -14.66
CA LYS A 198 23.35 6.80 -13.74
C LYS A 198 22.10 6.63 -12.86
N GLY A 199 21.04 6.03 -13.39
CA GLY A 199 19.80 5.78 -12.62
C GLY A 199 19.99 4.71 -11.56
N VAL A 200 20.80 3.70 -11.85
CA VAL A 200 21.07 2.57 -10.96
C VAL A 200 21.82 2.98 -9.69
N ASN A 201 22.62 4.05 -9.74
CA ASN A 201 23.42 4.53 -8.60
C ASN A 201 22.57 5.01 -7.40
N SER A 202 21.27 5.19 -7.56
CA SER A 202 20.36 5.50 -6.43
C SER A 202 20.01 4.27 -5.58
N PHE A 203 20.38 3.08 -6.05
CA PHE A 203 20.21 1.84 -5.32
C PHE A 203 21.54 1.42 -4.67
N THR A 204 21.47 0.96 -3.45
CA THR A 204 22.62 0.50 -2.68
C THR A 204 22.70 -1.02 -2.66
N SER A 205 23.91 -1.54 -2.56
CA SER A 205 24.16 -2.97 -2.39
C SER A 205 23.40 -3.57 -1.20
N SER A 206 23.12 -4.85 -1.27
CA SER A 206 22.49 -5.64 -0.22
C SER A 206 23.21 -5.59 1.14
N THR A 207 24.51 -5.31 1.18
CA THR A 207 25.27 -5.17 2.43
C THR A 207 24.70 -4.11 3.38
N ASN A 208 24.04 -3.09 2.85
CA ASN A 208 23.36 -2.05 3.64
C ASN A 208 21.86 -2.34 3.85
N SER A 209 21.32 -3.38 3.24
CA SER A 209 19.89 -3.68 3.27
C SER A 209 19.36 -3.96 4.68
N SER A 210 20.12 -4.68 5.52
CA SER A 210 19.72 -4.96 6.91
C SER A 210 19.67 -3.68 7.75
N ARG A 211 20.57 -2.72 7.52
CA ARG A 211 20.54 -1.42 8.20
C ARG A 211 19.35 -0.59 7.73
N LEU A 212 19.07 -0.61 6.44
CA LEU A 212 17.93 0.07 5.85
C LEU A 212 16.62 -0.52 6.39
N ALA A 213 16.48 -1.86 6.42
CA ALA A 213 15.33 -2.54 6.97
C ALA A 213 15.07 -2.18 8.45
N LYS A 214 16.11 -2.13 9.28
CA LYS A 214 16.00 -1.72 10.69
C LYS A 214 15.48 -0.28 10.82
N ARG A 215 15.98 0.65 10.01
CA ARG A 215 15.50 2.04 9.99
C ARG A 215 14.03 2.10 9.57
N THR A 216 13.67 1.40 8.49
CA THR A 216 12.28 1.34 8.02
C THR A 216 11.35 0.82 9.10
N LEU A 217 11.69 -0.30 9.75
CA LEU A 217 10.87 -0.87 10.83
C LEU A 217 10.71 0.11 12.00
N HIS A 218 11.77 0.83 12.37
CA HIS A 218 11.69 1.86 13.42
C HIS A 218 10.77 3.01 13.02
N THR A 219 10.86 3.48 11.77
CA THR A 219 10.00 4.54 11.24
C THR A 219 8.54 4.09 11.22
N VAL A 220 8.27 2.88 10.73
CA VAL A 220 6.93 2.27 10.71
C VAL A 220 6.35 2.22 12.11
N GLU A 221 7.11 1.66 13.06
CA GLU A 221 6.69 1.55 14.47
C GLU A 221 6.36 2.93 15.05
N HIS A 222 7.20 3.92 14.81
CA HIS A 222 7.02 5.28 15.30
C HIS A 222 5.75 5.92 14.75
N ILE A 223 5.53 5.86 13.43
CA ILE A 223 4.36 6.46 12.78
C ILE A 223 3.07 5.81 13.30
N PHE A 224 3.02 4.48 13.40
CA PHE A 224 1.85 3.77 13.91
C PHE A 224 1.56 4.16 15.37
N LYS A 225 2.57 4.21 16.23
CA LYS A 225 2.41 4.62 17.65
C LYS A 225 1.93 6.04 17.79
N GLN A 226 2.52 6.98 17.04
CA GLN A 226 2.08 8.38 17.05
C GLN A 226 0.61 8.50 16.62
N THR A 227 0.24 7.85 15.50
CA THR A 227 -1.15 7.91 15.02
C THR A 227 -2.11 7.35 16.07
N PHE A 228 -1.80 6.22 16.66
CA PHE A 228 -2.66 5.63 17.70
C PHE A 228 -2.81 6.57 18.92
N GLN A 229 -1.73 7.21 19.37
CA GLN A 229 -1.78 8.16 20.49
C GLN A 229 -2.67 9.37 20.21
N HIS A 230 -2.66 9.87 18.97
CA HIS A 230 -3.53 10.99 18.58
C HIS A 230 -5.02 10.61 18.49
N LEU A 231 -5.33 9.34 18.24
CA LEU A 231 -6.71 8.85 18.16
C LEU A 231 -7.35 8.57 19.53
N GLN A 232 -6.57 8.31 20.56
CA GLN A 232 -7.07 7.91 21.89
C GLN A 232 -8.05 8.90 22.53
N PRO A 233 -7.93 10.24 22.39
CA PRO A 233 -8.88 11.17 22.98
C PRO A 233 -10.28 11.09 22.37
N THR A 234 -10.40 10.63 21.12
CA THR A 234 -11.67 10.50 20.38
C THR A 234 -12.23 9.08 20.39
N ALA A 235 -11.42 8.10 20.75
CA ALA A 235 -11.75 6.68 20.72
C ALA A 235 -12.34 6.15 22.05
N GLY A 236 -12.93 7.01 22.86
CA GLY A 236 -13.65 6.58 24.04
C GLY A 236 -14.77 5.60 23.69
N THR A 237 -14.69 4.37 24.19
CA THR A 237 -15.72 3.32 24.25
C THR A 237 -16.29 2.74 22.95
N THR A 238 -16.25 3.39 21.81
CA THR A 238 -16.90 2.91 20.56
C THR A 238 -16.05 1.97 19.70
N LEU A 239 -14.76 1.77 20.00
CA LEU A 239 -13.89 0.85 19.26
C LEU A 239 -14.20 -0.64 19.47
N PHE A 240 -15.05 -0.97 20.44
CA PHE A 240 -15.29 -2.36 20.86
C PHE A 240 -16.59 -2.99 20.35
N ASP A 241 -17.50 -2.22 19.71
CA ASP A 241 -18.87 -2.69 19.46
C ASP A 241 -19.17 -3.11 18.00
N GLY A 242 -18.21 -3.06 17.12
CA GLY A 242 -18.51 -3.19 15.69
C GLY A 242 -17.98 -4.43 14.99
N GLY A 243 -18.04 -5.67 15.52
CA GLY A 243 -17.85 -6.92 14.76
C GLY A 243 -16.54 -7.04 13.90
N VAL A 244 -15.68 -6.04 13.93
CA VAL A 244 -14.41 -6.00 13.19
C VAL A 244 -13.35 -6.75 13.99
N SER A 245 -12.56 -7.57 13.31
CA SER A 245 -11.49 -8.35 13.96
C SER A 245 -10.43 -7.42 14.56
N MET A 246 -10.47 -7.23 15.87
CA MET A 246 -9.47 -6.47 16.65
C MET A 246 -8.10 -7.15 16.72
N ASN A 247 -7.89 -8.22 15.97
CA ASN A 247 -6.65 -8.97 15.94
C ASN A 247 -5.65 -8.44 14.91
N THR A 248 -6.00 -7.38 14.18
CA THR A 248 -5.14 -6.74 13.17
C THR A 248 -5.04 -5.24 13.41
N ILE A 249 -3.96 -4.62 12.90
CA ILE A 249 -3.76 -3.18 13.02
C ILE A 249 -4.87 -2.43 12.25
N GLU A 250 -5.27 -2.94 11.10
CA GLU A 250 -6.35 -2.40 10.26
C GLU A 250 -7.68 -2.40 11.01
N GLY A 251 -7.97 -3.49 11.71
CA GLY A 251 -9.19 -3.62 12.51
C GLY A 251 -9.22 -2.65 13.69
N ILE A 252 -8.08 -2.38 14.31
CA ILE A 252 -7.96 -1.45 15.44
C ILE A 252 -8.07 0.01 15.00
N LEU A 253 -7.40 0.38 13.89
CA LEU A 253 -7.36 1.77 13.40
C LEU A 253 -8.55 2.13 12.50
N GLY A 254 -9.20 1.11 11.93
CA GLY A 254 -10.14 1.28 10.84
C GLY A 254 -9.46 1.50 9.49
N PRO A 255 -10.14 1.17 8.37
CA PRO A 255 -9.52 1.11 7.05
C PRO A 255 -8.99 2.47 6.56
N ALA A 256 -9.70 3.56 6.81
CA ALA A 256 -9.30 4.90 6.35
C ALA A 256 -8.00 5.36 7.03
N ILE A 257 -7.95 5.30 8.37
CA ILE A 257 -6.77 5.72 9.15
C ILE A 257 -5.59 4.80 8.85
N TYR A 258 -5.83 3.49 8.75
CA TYR A 258 -4.79 2.55 8.38
C TYR A 258 -4.16 2.89 7.03
N THR A 259 -4.98 3.14 6.01
CA THR A 259 -4.51 3.50 4.67
C THR A 259 -3.73 4.82 4.67
N GLU A 260 -4.18 5.82 5.44
CA GLU A 260 -3.44 7.08 5.61
C GLU A 260 -2.06 6.85 6.23
N VAL A 261 -1.98 6.03 7.28
CA VAL A 261 -0.70 5.68 7.93
C VAL A 261 0.23 4.98 6.94
N VAL A 262 -0.27 4.01 6.18
CA VAL A 262 0.53 3.29 5.19
C VAL A 262 0.99 4.22 4.07
N ASN A 263 0.14 5.15 3.63
CA ASN A 263 0.52 6.17 2.66
C ASN A 263 1.66 7.07 3.19
N ARG A 264 1.58 7.52 4.44
CA ARG A 264 2.66 8.29 5.09
C ARG A 264 3.97 7.51 5.13
N ILE A 265 3.93 6.22 5.47
CA ILE A 265 5.12 5.35 5.50
C ILE A 265 5.73 5.23 4.10
N THR A 266 4.90 5.08 3.07
CA THR A 266 5.33 4.93 1.68
C THR A 266 6.05 6.17 1.15
N HIS A 267 5.64 7.35 1.59
CA HIS A 267 6.19 8.65 1.16
C HIS A 267 7.14 9.29 2.16
N PHE A 268 7.49 8.57 3.23
CA PHE A 268 8.39 9.12 4.25
C PHE A 268 9.78 9.36 3.63
N PRO A 269 10.32 10.60 3.71
CA PRO A 269 11.68 10.87 3.27
C PRO A 269 12.67 10.14 4.16
N SER A 270 13.44 9.25 3.58
CA SER A 270 14.47 8.44 4.22
C SER A 270 15.82 9.12 4.24
#